data_cc9983cb37377aef677a08133204b306
#
_entry.id   cc9983cb37377aef677a08133204b306
#
_cell.length_a   1.000
_cell.length_b   1.000
_cell.length_c   1.000
_cell.angle_alpha   90.00
_cell.angle_beta   90.00
_cell.angle_gamma   90.00
#
_symmetry.space_group_name_H-M   'P 1'
#
loop_
_entity.id
_entity.type
_entity.pdbx_description
1 polymer ?
#
loop_
_entity_poly.entity_id
_entity_poly.type
_entity_poly.pdbx_seq_one_letter_code
_entity_poly.pdbx_strand_id
1 'polypeptide(L)'
;QEELSAPFPLKQLNPKTFMTVKFIPDEHGVLKARIVPLDNGSSTTRPYGLFIHKKAAKRALNIWAQEHHFCPDALNILPVSHAKGALCPVQAVGKCNGTCHKGDGIEEQNTRIHAMASKLPVADWGKVHEVEITETDELSGRSVIMRCAGGALELPNGHWYFDNLLPSILK
;
A
#
# COMPACT_ATOMS: atom_id res chain seq x y z
N GLN A 1 -41.36 19.66 10.84
CA GLN A 1 -40.66 19.50 10.27
C GLN A 1 -40.06 18.37 10.33
N GLU A 2 -40.21 17.57 9.89
CA GLU A 2 -39.88 16.51 9.86
C GLU A 2 -38.74 16.44 9.37
N GLU A 3 -38.08 16.48 9.78
CA GLU A 3 -37.08 16.21 9.47
C GLU A 3 -36.96 15.43 8.52
N LEU A 4 -36.72 15.66 7.74
CA LEU A 4 -36.21 14.98 6.75
C LEU A 4 -35.24 14.09 7.24
N SER A 5 -35.58 13.37 8.18
CA SER A 5 -34.66 12.43 8.67
C SER A 5 -33.98 11.75 7.52
N ALA A 6 -32.72 11.86 7.47
CA ALA A 6 -31.95 11.17 6.51
C ALA A 6 -32.39 9.71 6.49
N PRO A 7 -32.68 9.14 5.36
CA PRO A 7 -33.09 7.75 5.25
C PRO A 7 -32.04 6.77 5.80
N PHE A 8 -30.80 7.24 5.96
CA PHE A 8 -29.72 6.42 6.48
C PHE A 8 -29.31 6.90 7.85
N PRO A 9 -29.15 6.00 8.83
CA PRO A 9 -28.59 6.36 10.12
C PRO A 9 -27.20 6.96 9.96
N LEU A 10 -26.88 7.93 10.79
CA LEU A 10 -25.54 8.55 10.78
C LEU A 10 -24.42 7.51 10.95
N LYS A 11 -24.71 6.41 11.63
CA LYS A 11 -23.73 5.33 11.77
C LYS A 11 -23.28 4.73 10.44
N GLN A 12 -24.15 4.74 9.42
CA GLN A 12 -23.81 4.22 8.10
C GLN A 12 -22.94 5.20 7.32
N LEU A 13 -22.89 6.45 7.75
CA LEU A 13 -22.08 7.47 7.13
C LEU A 13 -20.68 7.55 7.75
N ASN A 14 -20.41 6.79 8.81
CA ASN A 14 -19.10 6.76 9.40
C ASN A 14 -18.11 6.20 8.37
N PRO A 15 -17.09 6.96 8.02
CA PRO A 15 -16.14 6.49 7.03
C PRO A 15 -15.39 5.26 7.58
N LYS A 16 -15.28 4.24 6.74
CA LYS A 16 -14.40 3.12 7.05
C LYS A 16 -12.97 3.64 7.04
N THR A 17 -12.22 3.32 8.08
CA THR A 17 -10.81 3.64 8.10
C THR A 17 -10.07 2.55 7.36
N PHE A 18 -9.61 2.88 6.16
CA PHE A 18 -8.75 1.99 5.40
C PHE A 18 -7.31 2.12 5.86
N MET A 19 -6.55 1.07 5.65
CA MET A 19 -5.12 1.04 5.91
C MET A 19 -4.35 0.92 4.61
N THR A 20 -3.18 1.52 4.56
CA THR A 20 -2.23 1.38 3.46
C THR A 20 -0.84 1.10 4.00
N VAL A 21 0.07 0.76 3.11
CA VAL A 21 1.47 0.52 3.45
C VAL A 21 2.31 1.66 2.92
N LYS A 22 3.21 2.15 3.76
CA LYS A 22 4.27 3.08 3.36
C LYS A 22 5.62 2.45 3.66
N PHE A 23 6.57 2.68 2.77
CA PHE A 23 7.95 2.25 2.97
C PHE A 23 8.79 3.47 3.32
N ILE A 24 9.34 3.46 4.51
CA ILE A 24 10.09 4.59 5.08
C ILE A 24 11.50 4.11 5.39
N PRO A 25 12.54 4.80 4.89
CA PRO A 25 13.91 4.42 5.22
C PRO A 25 14.22 4.65 6.69
N ASP A 26 14.97 3.74 7.27
CA ASP A 26 15.54 3.91 8.61
C ASP A 26 16.84 4.75 8.53
N GLU A 27 17.53 4.88 9.67
CA GLU A 27 18.79 5.63 9.78
C GLU A 27 19.91 5.07 8.89
N HIS A 28 19.81 3.82 8.44
CA HIS A 28 20.77 3.17 7.54
C HIS A 28 20.31 3.14 6.09
N GLY A 29 19.17 3.76 5.78
CA GLY A 29 18.59 3.78 4.44
C GLY A 29 17.83 2.52 4.07
N VAL A 30 17.62 1.60 4.99
CA VAL A 30 16.84 0.38 4.75
C VAL A 30 15.36 0.68 4.86
N LEU A 31 14.59 0.35 3.83
CA LEU A 31 13.15 0.57 3.84
C LEU A 31 12.45 -0.34 4.84
N LYS A 32 11.64 0.27 5.68
CA LYS A 32 10.76 -0.40 6.64
C LYS A 32 9.32 -0.23 6.20
N ALA A 33 8.55 -1.30 6.25
CA ALA A 33 7.13 -1.25 5.97
C ALA A 33 6.38 -0.71 7.19
N ARG A 34 5.50 0.25 6.96
CA ARG A 34 4.60 0.78 7.98
C ARG A 34 3.18 0.72 7.48
N ILE A 35 2.31 0.16 8.30
CA ILE A 35 0.88 0.14 8.06
C ILE A 35 0.30 1.37 8.73
N VAL A 36 -0.27 2.26 7.93
CA VAL A 36 -0.81 3.54 8.38
C VAL A 36 -2.26 3.70 7.93
N PRO A 37 -3.08 4.44 8.69
CA PRO A 37 -4.41 4.76 8.22
C PRO A 37 -4.33 5.67 6.99
N LEU A 38 -5.25 5.48 6.07
CA LEU A 38 -5.40 6.32 4.89
C LEU A 38 -6.56 7.27 5.13
N ASP A 39 -6.22 8.52 5.42
CA ASP A 39 -7.21 9.53 5.80
C ASP A 39 -8.02 9.98 4.58
N ASN A 40 -9.33 10.04 4.79
CA ASN A 40 -10.28 10.47 3.77
C ASN A 40 -10.07 11.94 3.41
N GLY A 41 -10.03 12.25 2.14
CA GLY A 41 -9.86 13.61 1.65
C GLY A 41 -8.47 14.20 1.80
N SER A 42 -7.50 13.43 2.28
CA SER A 42 -6.14 13.93 2.44
C SER A 42 -5.29 13.71 1.18
N SER A 43 -4.37 14.64 0.97
CA SER A 43 -3.31 14.50 -0.02
C SER A 43 -2.10 13.82 0.66
N THR A 44 -1.58 12.79 0.06
CA THR A 44 -0.50 12.00 0.64
C THR A 44 0.51 11.57 -0.41
N THR A 45 1.62 11.02 0.04
CA THR A 45 2.56 10.31 -0.83
C THR A 45 1.91 9.02 -1.35
N ARG A 46 2.47 8.45 -2.41
CA ARG A 46 1.90 7.25 -3.03
C ARG A 46 1.63 6.15 -1.99
N PRO A 47 0.38 5.69 -1.88
CA PRO A 47 0.05 4.56 -1.05
C PRO A 47 0.34 3.25 -1.79
N TYR A 48 0.65 2.20 -1.04
CA TYR A 48 0.83 0.86 -1.58
C TYR A 48 -0.17 -0.08 -0.93
N GLY A 49 -1.09 -0.55 -1.73
CA GLY A 49 -2.17 -1.40 -1.27
C GLY A 49 -3.26 -0.65 -0.50
N LEU A 50 -4.42 -1.27 -0.41
CA LEU A 50 -5.55 -0.77 0.37
C LEU A 50 -6.15 -1.93 1.14
N PHE A 51 -6.30 -1.77 2.44
CA PHE A 51 -6.73 -2.85 3.33
C PHE A 51 -7.84 -2.37 4.25
N ILE A 52 -8.78 -3.27 4.53
CA ILE A 52 -9.94 -2.96 5.35
C ILE A 52 -9.54 -2.68 6.81
N HIS A 53 -8.51 -3.35 7.29
CA HIS A 53 -7.99 -3.18 8.64
C HIS A 53 -6.51 -3.60 8.73
N LYS A 54 -5.87 -3.20 9.82
CA LYS A 54 -4.44 -3.43 10.05
C LYS A 54 -4.01 -4.91 9.99
N LYS A 55 -4.86 -5.80 10.48
CA LYS A 55 -4.57 -7.25 10.46
C LYS A 55 -4.51 -7.81 9.02
N ALA A 56 -5.42 -7.34 8.16
CA ALA A 56 -5.41 -7.72 6.74
C ALA A 56 -4.16 -7.22 6.04
N ALA A 57 -3.76 -5.98 6.30
CA ALA A 57 -2.53 -5.40 5.76
C ALA A 57 -1.29 -6.19 6.20
N LYS A 58 -1.20 -6.54 7.48
CA LYS A 58 -0.07 -7.31 8.01
C LYS A 58 0.04 -8.69 7.38
N ARG A 59 -1.09 -9.36 7.20
CA ARG A 59 -1.14 -10.67 6.54
C ARG A 59 -0.70 -10.59 5.09
N ALA A 60 -1.22 -9.62 4.36
CA ALA A 60 -0.88 -9.39 2.96
C ALA A 60 0.61 -9.07 2.78
N LEU A 61 1.17 -8.22 3.65
CA LEU A 61 2.60 -7.89 3.64
C LEU A 61 3.48 -9.12 3.87
N ASN A 62 3.09 -9.98 4.79
CA ASN A 62 3.86 -11.19 5.07
C ASN A 62 3.87 -12.14 3.87
N ILE A 63 2.74 -12.34 3.23
CA ILE A 63 2.62 -13.15 2.00
C ILE A 63 3.47 -12.52 0.88
N TRP A 64 3.32 -11.23 0.66
CA TRP A 64 4.05 -10.48 -0.34
C TRP A 64 5.57 -10.57 -0.13
N ALA A 65 6.04 -10.42 1.11
CA ALA A 65 7.46 -10.53 1.42
C ALA A 65 8.01 -11.93 1.10
N GLN A 66 7.24 -12.97 1.40
CA GLN A 66 7.63 -14.35 1.09
C GLN A 66 7.66 -14.61 -0.41
N GLU A 67 6.68 -14.14 -1.15
CA GLU A 67 6.61 -14.33 -2.61
C GLU A 67 7.76 -13.66 -3.34
N HIS A 68 8.23 -12.54 -2.83
CA HIS A 68 9.30 -11.76 -3.46
C HIS A 68 10.67 -11.91 -2.77
N HIS A 69 10.78 -12.86 -1.84
CA HIS A 69 12.03 -13.15 -1.13
C HIS A 69 12.59 -11.97 -0.34
N PHE A 70 11.74 -11.15 0.23
CA PHE A 70 12.14 -10.08 1.14
C PHE A 70 12.20 -10.60 2.57
N CYS A 71 13.16 -10.09 3.34
CA CYS A 71 13.27 -10.41 4.74
C CYS A 71 12.16 -9.73 5.55
N PRO A 72 11.26 -10.47 6.22
CA PRO A 72 10.20 -9.88 7.01
C PRO A 72 10.71 -9.11 8.23
N ASP A 73 11.86 -9.49 8.77
CA ASP A 73 12.48 -8.81 9.90
C ASP A 73 13.09 -7.47 9.46
N ALA A 74 13.85 -7.47 8.37
CA ALA A 74 14.43 -6.25 7.81
C ALA A 74 13.35 -5.21 7.44
N LEU A 75 12.20 -5.67 6.96
CA LEU A 75 11.06 -4.83 6.61
C LEU A 75 10.19 -4.43 7.81
N ASN A 76 10.50 -4.92 9.01
CA ASN A 76 9.69 -4.71 10.21
C ASN A 76 8.25 -5.26 10.11
N ILE A 77 8.07 -6.32 9.36
CA ILE A 77 6.78 -7.01 9.21
C ILE A 77 6.59 -8.03 10.33
N LEU A 78 7.62 -8.86 10.54
CA LEU A 78 7.60 -9.91 11.53
C LEU A 78 9.02 -10.08 12.09
N PRO A 79 9.22 -9.91 13.40
CA PRO A 79 10.54 -10.11 13.98
C PRO A 79 10.95 -11.59 13.90
N VAL A 80 12.19 -11.82 13.53
CA VAL A 80 12.77 -13.16 13.42
C VAL A 80 13.92 -13.27 14.43
N SER A 81 13.73 -14.08 15.43
CA SER A 81 14.77 -14.31 16.44
C SER A 81 15.72 -15.38 15.96
N HIS A 82 17.01 -15.12 16.06
CA HIS A 82 18.06 -16.09 15.81
C HIS A 82 19.31 -15.75 16.64
N ALA A 83 20.12 -16.74 16.92
CA ALA A 83 21.34 -16.55 17.68
C ALA A 83 22.33 -15.69 16.88
N LYS A 84 23.11 -14.89 17.59
CA LYS A 84 24.14 -14.05 16.98
C LYS A 84 25.16 -14.92 16.24
N GLY A 85 25.34 -14.63 14.95
CA GLY A 85 26.23 -15.41 14.09
C GLY A 85 25.60 -16.65 13.46
N ALA A 86 24.39 -17.02 13.85
CA ALA A 86 23.67 -18.11 13.21
C ALA A 86 22.96 -17.63 11.92
N LEU A 87 22.73 -18.55 10.99
CA LEU A 87 21.97 -18.27 9.80
C LEU A 87 20.53 -17.92 10.14
N CYS A 88 20.01 -16.84 9.58
CA CYS A 88 18.62 -16.46 9.77
C CYS A 88 17.69 -17.59 9.29
N PRO A 89 16.69 -18.01 10.09
CA PRO A 89 15.78 -19.09 9.68
C PRO A 89 15.06 -18.82 8.36
N VAL A 90 14.74 -17.58 8.06
CA VAL A 90 14.06 -17.21 6.81
C VAL A 90 14.99 -17.38 5.61
N GLN A 91 16.27 -17.05 5.77
CA GLN A 91 17.28 -17.28 4.76
C GLN A 91 17.58 -18.78 4.61
N ALA A 92 17.63 -19.50 5.70
CA ALA A 92 17.90 -20.94 5.69
C ALA A 92 16.89 -21.73 4.87
N VAL A 93 15.62 -21.32 4.88
CA VAL A 93 14.56 -21.93 4.06
C VAL A 93 14.43 -21.31 2.66
N GLY A 94 15.35 -20.46 2.26
CA GLY A 94 15.38 -19.87 0.92
C GLY A 94 14.30 -18.80 0.68
N LYS A 95 13.68 -18.27 1.73
CA LYS A 95 12.60 -17.30 1.60
C LYS A 95 13.05 -15.85 1.62
N CYS A 96 14.33 -15.60 1.84
CA CYS A 96 14.91 -14.27 1.65
C CYS A 96 16.37 -14.36 1.17
N ASN A 97 16.87 -13.29 0.60
CA ASN A 97 18.22 -13.23 0.03
C ASN A 97 19.31 -12.89 1.06
N GLY A 98 18.95 -12.67 2.33
CA GLY A 98 19.91 -12.36 3.39
C GLY A 98 20.49 -10.95 3.34
N THR A 99 19.87 -10.03 2.63
CA THR A 99 20.39 -8.64 2.46
C THR A 99 20.54 -7.91 3.79
N CYS A 100 19.69 -8.21 4.78
CA CYS A 100 19.76 -7.60 6.10
C CYS A 100 21.05 -7.91 6.88
N HIS A 101 21.74 -8.99 6.53
CA HIS A 101 23.00 -9.41 7.18
C HIS A 101 24.24 -8.98 6.41
N LYS A 102 24.09 -8.69 5.12
CA LYS A 102 25.23 -8.39 4.26
C LYS A 102 25.60 -6.91 4.24
N GLY A 103 24.67 -6.04 4.57
CA GLY A 103 24.88 -4.60 4.49
C GLY A 103 25.06 -4.04 3.07
N ASP A 104 25.30 -4.91 2.10
CA ASP A 104 25.44 -4.55 0.71
C ASP A 104 24.13 -4.74 -0.05
N GLY A 105 23.90 -3.98 -1.09
CA GLY A 105 22.73 -4.12 -1.93
C GLY A 105 21.45 -3.50 -1.37
N ILE A 106 21.56 -2.58 -0.42
CA ILE A 106 20.41 -1.87 0.16
C ILE A 106 19.65 -1.10 -0.93
N GLU A 107 20.35 -0.39 -1.81
CA GLU A 107 19.72 0.37 -2.89
C GLU A 107 19.01 -0.54 -3.87
N GLU A 108 19.62 -1.66 -4.23
CA GLU A 108 19.00 -2.65 -5.11
C GLU A 108 17.75 -3.25 -4.45
N GLN A 109 17.83 -3.58 -3.16
CA GLN A 109 16.68 -4.07 -2.42
C GLN A 109 15.56 -3.04 -2.35
N ASN A 110 15.90 -1.78 -2.05
CA ASN A 110 14.91 -0.70 -1.99
C ASN A 110 14.22 -0.50 -3.34
N THR A 111 14.96 -0.55 -4.42
CA THR A 111 14.42 -0.48 -5.79
C THR A 111 13.45 -1.63 -6.06
N ARG A 112 13.82 -2.85 -5.67
CA ARG A 112 12.95 -4.03 -5.79
C ARG A 112 11.69 -3.88 -4.92
N ILE A 113 11.82 -3.37 -3.71
CA ILE A 113 10.69 -3.13 -2.81
C ILE A 113 9.68 -2.20 -3.48
N HIS A 114 10.11 -1.06 -3.99
CA HIS A 114 9.21 -0.11 -4.66
C HIS A 114 8.57 -0.71 -5.91
N ALA A 115 9.33 -1.45 -6.70
CA ALA A 115 8.80 -2.09 -7.90
C ALA A 115 7.74 -3.15 -7.57
N MET A 116 7.97 -3.94 -6.53
CA MET A 116 7.04 -5.01 -6.13
C MET A 116 5.91 -4.50 -5.24
N ALA A 117 6.06 -3.35 -4.60
CA ALA A 117 5.03 -2.77 -3.74
C ALA A 117 3.74 -2.45 -4.50
N SER A 118 3.84 -2.12 -5.79
CA SER A 118 2.67 -1.90 -6.65
C SER A 118 1.78 -3.14 -6.79
N LYS A 119 2.31 -4.32 -6.48
CA LYS A 119 1.57 -5.59 -6.53
C LYS A 119 0.82 -5.91 -5.23
N LEU A 120 0.92 -5.06 -4.21
CA LEU A 120 0.14 -5.24 -2.99
C LEU A 120 -1.36 -5.13 -3.29
N PRO A 121 -2.20 -5.98 -2.69
CA PRO A 121 -3.63 -6.00 -2.98
C PRO A 121 -4.32 -4.68 -2.65
N VAL A 122 -5.32 -4.34 -3.46
CA VAL A 122 -6.19 -3.20 -3.22
C VAL A 122 -7.59 -3.74 -2.91
N ALA A 123 -8.11 -3.43 -1.76
CA ALA A 123 -9.45 -3.86 -1.35
C ALA A 123 -10.49 -3.40 -2.38
N ASP A 124 -11.43 -4.26 -2.68
CA ASP A 124 -12.51 -4.04 -3.64
C ASP A 124 -12.12 -3.98 -5.12
N TRP A 125 -10.83 -4.00 -5.46
CA TRP A 125 -10.38 -3.97 -6.86
C TRP A 125 -10.08 -5.37 -7.44
N GLY A 126 -10.32 -6.42 -6.68
CA GLY A 126 -10.03 -7.79 -7.11
C GLY A 126 -8.53 -8.01 -7.35
N LYS A 127 -8.17 -8.38 -8.58
CA LYS A 127 -6.77 -8.62 -8.95
C LYS A 127 -6.08 -7.41 -9.59
N VAL A 128 -6.79 -6.32 -9.73
CA VAL A 128 -6.27 -5.12 -10.38
C VAL A 128 -5.50 -4.30 -9.37
N HIS A 129 -4.33 -3.82 -9.74
CA HIS A 129 -3.47 -3.03 -8.87
C HIS A 129 -3.43 -1.55 -9.23
N GLU A 130 -3.55 -1.25 -10.50
CA GLU A 130 -3.55 0.11 -11.03
C GLU A 130 -4.64 0.24 -12.10
N VAL A 131 -5.25 1.41 -12.18
CA VAL A 131 -6.29 1.74 -13.15
C VAL A 131 -5.98 3.09 -13.75
N GLU A 132 -6.09 3.21 -15.06
CA GLU A 132 -6.07 4.49 -15.75
C GLU A 132 -7.47 4.82 -16.24
N ILE A 133 -7.90 6.03 -15.98
CA ILE A 133 -9.18 6.56 -16.42
C ILE A 133 -8.91 7.66 -17.42
N THR A 134 -9.48 7.53 -18.63
CA THR A 134 -9.39 8.58 -19.63
C THR A 134 -10.75 9.25 -19.75
N GLU A 135 -10.80 10.53 -19.48
CA GLU A 135 -11.97 11.35 -19.74
C GLU A 135 -11.69 12.25 -20.92
N THR A 136 -12.62 12.27 -21.87
CA THR A 136 -12.53 13.13 -23.04
C THR A 136 -13.71 14.10 -23.03
N ASP A 137 -13.39 15.39 -23.11
CA ASP A 137 -14.40 16.40 -23.29
C ASP A 137 -14.84 16.42 -24.77
N GLU A 138 -16.08 16.05 -25.01
CA GLU A 138 -16.63 15.96 -26.37
C GLU A 138 -16.65 17.31 -27.10
N LEU A 139 -16.72 18.41 -26.36
CA LEU A 139 -16.80 19.72 -26.96
C LEU A 139 -15.42 20.27 -27.39
N SER A 140 -14.42 20.08 -26.56
CA SER A 140 -13.07 20.57 -26.84
C SER A 140 -12.15 19.54 -27.48
N GLY A 141 -12.53 18.26 -27.44
CA GLY A 141 -11.68 17.14 -27.85
C GLY A 141 -10.48 16.88 -26.92
N ARG A 142 -10.44 17.54 -25.77
CA ARG A 142 -9.36 17.34 -24.81
C ARG A 142 -9.59 16.09 -24.00
N SER A 143 -8.52 15.35 -23.80
CA SER A 143 -8.53 14.15 -22.96
C SER A 143 -7.66 14.36 -21.73
N VAL A 144 -8.15 13.86 -20.60
CA VAL A 144 -7.39 13.84 -19.34
C VAL A 144 -7.24 12.37 -18.94
N ILE A 145 -6.02 11.98 -18.64
CA ILE A 145 -5.70 10.65 -18.15
C ILE A 145 -5.43 10.76 -16.65
N MET A 146 -6.17 10.00 -15.87
CA MET A 146 -6.04 9.92 -14.42
C MET A 146 -5.56 8.53 -14.03
N ARG A 147 -4.56 8.48 -13.19
CA ARG A 147 -4.00 7.22 -12.72
C ARG A 147 -4.42 6.96 -11.29
N CYS A 148 -4.90 5.76 -11.03
CA CYS A 148 -5.31 5.31 -9.71
C CYS A 148 -4.47 4.10 -9.30
N ALA A 149 -3.88 4.14 -8.12
CA ALA A 149 -3.11 3.03 -7.57
C ALA A 149 -3.24 3.02 -6.04
N GLY A 150 -3.23 1.84 -5.44
CA GLY A 150 -3.37 1.71 -4.00
C GLY A 150 -4.65 2.31 -3.43
N GLY A 151 -5.70 2.40 -4.25
CA GLY A 151 -6.98 2.99 -3.86
C GLY A 151 -7.01 4.52 -3.93
N ALA A 152 -5.96 5.18 -4.38
CA ALA A 152 -5.87 6.63 -4.45
C ALA A 152 -5.69 7.13 -5.88
N LEU A 153 -6.05 8.38 -6.11
CA LEU A 153 -5.96 9.07 -7.39
C LEU A 153 -4.70 9.93 -7.43
N GLU A 154 -3.90 9.80 -8.48
CA GLU A 154 -2.73 10.65 -8.69
C GLU A 154 -3.15 12.05 -9.16
N LEU A 155 -2.70 13.06 -8.42
CA LEU A 155 -2.95 14.46 -8.75
C LEU A 155 -1.81 15.02 -9.63
N PRO A 156 -2.06 16.10 -10.42
CA PRO A 156 -1.04 16.71 -11.27
C PRO A 156 0.23 17.18 -10.54
N ASN A 157 0.13 17.47 -9.24
CA ASN A 157 1.26 17.89 -8.42
C ASN A 157 2.12 16.73 -7.89
N GLY A 158 1.81 15.49 -8.28
CA GLY A 158 2.51 14.30 -7.81
C GLY A 158 2.01 13.77 -6.46
N HIS A 159 1.03 14.41 -5.85
CA HIS A 159 0.39 13.90 -4.65
C HIS A 159 -0.72 12.91 -4.99
N TRP A 160 -1.14 12.13 -4.01
CA TRP A 160 -2.17 11.12 -4.15
C TRP A 160 -3.36 11.49 -3.28
N TYR A 161 -4.53 11.55 -3.88
CA TYR A 161 -5.78 11.85 -3.20
C TYR A 161 -6.55 10.57 -2.91
N PHE A 162 -7.02 10.43 -1.68
CA PHE A 162 -7.86 9.32 -1.27
C PHE A 162 -9.22 9.80 -0.79
N ASP A 163 -10.25 9.07 -1.20
CA ASP A 163 -11.60 9.23 -0.70
C ASP A 163 -12.19 7.83 -0.47
N ASN A 164 -12.95 7.66 0.60
CA ASN A 164 -13.56 6.36 0.92
C ASN A 164 -14.49 5.82 -0.17
N LEU A 165 -14.99 6.69 -1.03
CA LEU A 165 -15.86 6.30 -2.14
C LEU A 165 -15.10 5.85 -3.38
N LEU A 166 -13.83 6.25 -3.53
CA LEU A 166 -13.03 5.91 -4.71
C LEU A 166 -12.99 4.40 -5.00
N PRO A 167 -12.72 3.51 -4.02
CA PRO A 167 -12.69 2.09 -4.30
C PRO A 167 -14.02 1.53 -4.82
N SER A 168 -15.12 2.12 -4.38
CA SER A 168 -16.46 1.70 -4.83
C SER A 168 -16.81 2.24 -6.22
N ILE A 169 -16.32 3.44 -6.54
CA ILE A 169 -16.55 4.08 -7.85
C ILE A 169 -15.72 3.38 -8.93
N LEU A 170 -14.51 2.98 -8.59
CA LEU A 170 -13.56 2.38 -9.55
C LEU A 170 -13.69 0.87 -9.69
N LYS A 171 -14.61 0.28 -8.95
CA LYS A 171 -14.82 -1.17 -8.95
C LYS A 171 -15.39 -1.73 -10.26
#